data_cebfbab5a4aac220b03b4614314f7e57
#
_entry.id   cebfbab5a4aac220b03b4614314f7e57
#
_cell.length_a   1.000
_cell.length_b   1.000
_cell.length_c   1.000
_cell.angle_alpha   90.00
_cell.angle_beta   90.00
_cell.angle_gamma   90.00
#
_symmetry.space_group_name_H-M   'P 1'
#
loop_
_entity.id
_entity.type
_entity.pdbx_description
1 polymer ?
#
loop_
_entity_poly.entity_id
_entity_poly.type
_entity_poly.pdbx_seq_one_letter_code
_entity_poly.pdbx_strand_id
1 'polypeptide(L)'
;AAREAIDVSKANLLPQVNLTAGYNRTWSENTDFDTDTNTLIVFDRETKGWNAEVGLQQSLFDWTNWKNLNTAEKRALQSQTNLDAAGQELIVRVSQAYFNVLKAGDDLGFAEAEKRSIERQLEQTKQRFAVGLTAITDVHEAQAQFDSAVAREITAQNALETAR
;
A
#
# COMPACT_ATOMS: atom_id res chain seq x y z
N ALA A 1 9.15 -7.48 10.85
CA ALA A 1 8.77 -6.24 11.55
C ALA A 1 8.12 -6.47 12.92
N ALA A 2 6.96 -7.17 13.04
CA ALA A 2 6.28 -7.34 14.34
C ALA A 2 7.06 -8.22 15.33
N ARG A 3 7.77 -9.25 14.87
CA ARG A 3 8.64 -10.10 15.72
C ARG A 3 9.88 -9.36 16.20
N GLU A 4 10.47 -8.52 15.38
CA GLU A 4 11.63 -7.67 15.74
C GLU A 4 11.28 -6.67 16.85
N ALA A 5 10.02 -6.19 16.90
CA ALA A 5 9.56 -5.34 18.00
C ALA A 5 9.59 -6.04 19.38
N ILE A 6 9.44 -7.37 19.40
CA ILE A 6 9.61 -8.18 20.62
C ILE A 6 11.09 -8.15 21.02
N ASP A 7 12.00 -8.35 20.09
CA ASP A 7 13.44 -8.38 20.36
C ASP A 7 13.96 -7.02 20.83
N VAL A 8 13.47 -5.92 20.23
CA VAL A 8 13.74 -4.55 20.72
C VAL A 8 13.22 -4.35 22.14
N SER A 9 12.02 -4.86 22.45
CA SER A 9 11.46 -4.74 23.80
C SER A 9 12.23 -5.58 24.83
N LYS A 10 12.77 -6.75 24.41
CA LYS A 10 13.66 -7.57 25.24
C LYS A 10 15.01 -6.88 25.47
N ALA A 11 15.55 -6.21 24.43
CA ALA A 11 16.83 -5.50 24.55
C ALA A 11 16.80 -4.44 25.68
N ASN A 12 15.65 -3.79 25.93
CA ASN A 12 15.50 -2.83 27.03
C ASN A 12 15.59 -3.46 28.44
N LEU A 13 15.49 -4.78 28.53
CA LEU A 13 15.68 -5.53 29.77
C LEU A 13 17.13 -6.03 29.97
N LEU A 14 17.97 -5.88 28.93
CA LEU A 14 19.38 -6.28 28.98
C LEU A 14 20.29 -5.10 29.36
N PRO A 15 21.54 -5.38 29.80
CA PRO A 15 22.52 -4.31 30.05
C PRO A 15 22.75 -3.48 28.80
N GLN A 16 22.68 -2.17 28.95
CA GLN A 16 23.00 -1.18 27.90
C GLN A 16 24.43 -0.69 28.09
N VAL A 17 25.24 -0.85 27.07
CA VAL A 17 26.63 -0.36 27.06
C VAL A 17 26.69 0.83 26.10
N ASN A 18 27.11 1.97 26.62
CA ASN A 18 27.30 3.19 25.84
C ASN A 18 28.78 3.57 25.83
N LEU A 19 29.30 3.89 24.68
CA LEU A 19 30.61 4.46 24.49
C LEU A 19 30.45 5.88 23.96
N THR A 20 30.99 6.83 24.68
CA THR A 20 31.02 8.24 24.26
C THR A 20 32.46 8.68 24.17
N ALA A 21 32.82 9.28 23.05
CA ALA A 21 34.12 9.89 22.85
C ALA A 21 33.93 11.32 22.34
N GLY A 22 34.65 12.26 22.93
CA GLY A 22 34.55 13.66 22.53
C GLY A 22 35.91 14.30 22.50
N TYR A 23 36.11 15.26 21.61
CA TYR A 23 37.21 16.18 21.57
C TYR A 23 36.66 17.60 21.67
N ASN A 24 37.19 18.36 22.62
CA ASN A 24 36.81 19.76 22.81
C ASN A 24 38.05 20.66 22.68
N ARG A 25 37.87 21.78 22.03
CA ARG A 25 38.85 22.85 21.91
C ARG A 25 38.13 24.14 22.29
N THR A 26 38.59 24.74 23.39
CA THR A 26 38.02 25.97 23.93
C THR A 26 39.04 27.06 23.86
N TRP A 27 38.64 28.16 23.28
CA TRP A 27 39.39 29.43 23.34
C TRP A 27 38.71 30.32 24.37
N SER A 28 39.49 30.82 25.32
CA SER A 28 39.02 31.79 26.31
C SER A 28 39.99 32.97 26.34
N GLU A 29 39.47 34.13 26.16
CA GLU A 29 40.15 35.41 26.37
C GLU A 29 39.78 35.88 27.77
N ASN A 30 40.78 35.98 28.66
CA ASN A 30 40.64 36.51 29.99
C ASN A 30 41.38 37.83 30.10
N THR A 31 40.70 38.85 30.55
CA THR A 31 41.31 40.15 30.85
C THR A 31 41.51 40.25 32.33
N ASP A 32 42.74 40.41 32.77
CA ASP A 32 43.12 40.63 34.14
C ASP A 32 43.70 42.02 34.33
N PHE A 33 43.51 42.64 35.48
CA PHE A 33 44.02 43.96 35.76
C PHE A 33 45.26 43.83 36.62
N ASP A 34 46.43 44.17 36.02
CA ASP A 34 47.71 44.20 36.73
C ASP A 34 47.79 45.49 37.60
N THR A 35 47.75 45.29 38.89
CA THR A 35 47.80 46.38 39.89
C THR A 35 49.18 47.04 39.96
N ASP A 36 50.27 46.36 39.60
CA ASP A 36 51.60 46.90 39.68
C ASP A 36 51.95 47.81 38.51
N THR A 37 51.44 47.48 37.33
CA THR A 37 51.65 48.26 36.09
C THR A 37 50.43 49.13 35.73
N ASN A 38 49.31 49.02 36.47
CA ASN A 38 48.06 49.72 36.21
C ASN A 38 47.53 49.56 34.80
N THR A 39 47.72 48.38 34.20
CA THR A 39 47.31 48.04 32.84
C THR A 39 46.42 46.80 32.78
N LEU A 40 45.55 46.74 31.77
CA LEU A 40 44.82 45.53 31.46
C LEU A 40 45.69 44.57 30.67
N ILE A 41 45.87 43.36 31.17
CA ILE A 41 46.57 42.28 30.47
C ILE A 41 45.53 41.33 29.94
N VAL A 42 45.55 41.07 28.63
CA VAL A 42 44.69 40.08 27.96
C VAL A 42 45.48 38.79 27.81
N PHE A 43 44.89 37.71 28.30
CA PHE A 43 45.48 36.36 28.16
C PHE A 43 44.59 35.51 27.30
N ASP A 44 45.09 35.11 26.15
CA ASP A 44 44.46 34.09 25.30
C ASP A 44 44.84 32.71 25.79
N ARG A 45 43.85 31.94 26.20
CA ARG A 45 44.04 30.54 26.61
C ARG A 45 43.31 29.60 25.64
N GLU A 46 44.08 28.77 25.01
CA GLU A 46 43.58 27.64 24.26
C GLU A 46 43.65 26.37 25.13
N THR A 47 42.50 25.75 25.39
CA THR A 47 42.43 24.47 26.09
C THR A 47 41.93 23.40 25.11
N LYS A 48 42.73 22.35 24.96
CA LYS A 48 42.37 21.15 24.17
C LYS A 48 42.18 20.01 25.13
N GLY A 49 41.08 19.31 24.96
CA GLY A 49 40.77 18.13 25.76
C GLY A 49 40.15 17.03 24.91
N TRP A 50 40.39 15.82 25.28
CA TRP A 50 39.65 14.68 24.79
C TRP A 50 39.08 13.92 25.99
N ASN A 51 37.93 13.35 25.83
CA ASN A 51 37.30 12.49 26.81
C ASN A 51 36.80 11.21 26.13
N ALA A 52 36.90 10.10 26.82
CA ALA A 52 36.28 8.84 26.44
C ALA A 52 35.63 8.25 27.69
N GLU A 53 34.38 7.88 27.54
CA GLU A 53 33.57 7.32 28.62
C GLU A 53 32.90 6.04 28.15
N VAL A 54 32.98 5.00 28.96
CA VAL A 54 32.22 3.77 28.81
C VAL A 54 31.22 3.68 29.94
N GLY A 55 29.94 3.76 29.59
CA GLY A 55 28.83 3.63 30.55
C GLY A 55 28.15 2.26 30.42
N LEU A 56 27.91 1.58 31.54
CA LEU A 56 27.06 0.40 31.62
C LEU A 56 25.84 0.74 32.45
N GLN A 57 24.65 0.60 31.89
CA GLN A 57 23.40 0.82 32.57
C GLN A 57 22.53 -0.44 32.47
N GLN A 58 22.06 -0.94 33.61
CA GLN A 58 21.09 -2.03 33.64
C GLN A 58 19.94 -1.69 34.57
N SER A 59 18.73 -1.83 34.05
CA SER A 59 17.52 -1.80 34.86
C SER A 59 17.38 -3.09 35.62
N LEU A 60 17.43 -3.07 36.95
CA LEU A 60 17.25 -4.26 37.78
C LEU A 60 15.76 -4.65 37.87
N PHE A 61 14.88 -3.67 37.91
CA PHE A 61 13.45 -3.86 37.86
C PHE A 61 12.75 -2.66 37.21
N ASP A 62 12.00 -2.91 36.16
CA ASP A 62 11.18 -1.89 35.49
C ASP A 62 9.87 -2.54 35.02
N TRP A 63 8.79 -2.21 35.73
CA TRP A 63 7.46 -2.69 35.42
C TRP A 63 6.98 -2.23 34.03
N THR A 64 7.41 -1.05 33.60
CA THR A 64 7.05 -0.50 32.29
C THR A 64 7.65 -1.34 31.17
N ASN A 65 8.92 -1.72 31.29
CA ASN A 65 9.60 -2.57 30.30
C ASN A 65 8.97 -3.96 30.20
N TRP A 66 8.56 -4.55 31.32
CA TRP A 66 7.81 -5.80 31.32
C TRP A 66 6.45 -5.67 30.65
N LYS A 67 5.71 -4.58 30.92
CA LYS A 67 4.44 -4.32 30.23
C LYS A 67 4.63 -4.07 28.73
N ASN A 68 5.67 -3.37 28.34
CA ASN A 68 6.01 -3.12 26.94
C ASN A 68 6.30 -4.42 26.19
N LEU A 69 7.05 -5.33 26.81
CA LEU A 69 7.30 -6.67 26.23
C LEU A 69 6.00 -7.44 26.01
N ASN A 70 5.13 -7.53 27.02
CA ASN A 70 3.82 -8.20 26.88
C ASN A 70 2.96 -7.54 25.78
N THR A 71 2.99 -6.20 25.70
CA THR A 71 2.27 -5.47 24.63
C THR A 71 2.85 -5.78 23.24
N ALA A 72 4.18 -5.86 23.13
CA ALA A 72 4.83 -6.20 21.86
C ALA A 72 4.47 -7.64 21.41
N GLU A 73 4.43 -8.60 22.34
CA GLU A 73 3.99 -9.97 22.06
C GLU A 73 2.54 -10.04 21.57
N LYS A 74 1.63 -9.31 22.22
CA LYS A 74 0.22 -9.24 21.79
C LYS A 74 0.05 -8.57 20.44
N ARG A 75 0.83 -7.53 20.16
CA ARG A 75 0.85 -6.87 18.84
C ARG A 75 1.40 -7.80 17.74
N ALA A 76 2.38 -8.61 18.05
CA ALA A 76 2.90 -9.60 17.11
C ALA A 76 1.82 -10.66 16.79
N LEU A 77 1.09 -11.16 17.81
CA LEU A 77 -0.03 -12.07 17.61
C LEU A 77 -1.16 -11.42 16.78
N GLN A 78 -1.52 -10.18 17.07
CA GLN A 78 -2.51 -9.42 16.29
C GLN A 78 -2.07 -9.29 14.82
N SER A 79 -0.78 -8.98 14.59
CA SER A 79 -0.24 -8.88 13.24
C SER A 79 -0.30 -10.21 12.49
N GLN A 80 -0.06 -11.33 13.18
CA GLN A 80 -0.21 -12.67 12.60
C GLN A 80 -1.67 -12.96 12.21
N THR A 81 -2.61 -12.66 13.11
CA THR A 81 -4.04 -12.85 12.82
C THR A 81 -4.51 -11.97 11.65
N ASN A 82 -4.01 -10.74 11.56
CA ASN A 82 -4.31 -9.86 10.43
C ASN A 82 -3.75 -10.42 9.10
N LEU A 83 -2.56 -11.04 9.14
CA LEU A 83 -2.00 -11.70 7.96
C LEU A 83 -2.86 -12.88 7.51
N ASP A 84 -3.32 -13.70 8.46
CA ASP A 84 -4.19 -14.84 8.18
C ASP A 84 -5.54 -14.37 7.58
N ALA A 85 -6.13 -13.30 8.13
CA ALA A 85 -7.34 -12.68 7.61
C ALA A 85 -7.14 -12.11 6.18
N ALA A 86 -6.01 -11.43 5.95
CA ALA A 86 -5.67 -10.93 4.61
C ALA A 86 -5.47 -12.07 3.59
N GLY A 87 -4.92 -13.20 4.04
CA GLY A 87 -4.80 -14.40 3.22
C GLY A 87 -6.16 -14.97 2.81
N GLN A 88 -7.12 -15.04 3.74
CA GLN A 88 -8.48 -15.47 3.44
C GLN A 88 -9.19 -14.49 2.49
N GLU A 89 -9.05 -13.20 2.72
CA GLU A 89 -9.60 -12.17 1.83
C GLU A 89 -9.01 -12.26 0.42
N LEU A 90 -7.72 -12.54 0.30
CA LEU A 90 -7.07 -12.74 -1.00
C LEU A 90 -7.71 -13.90 -1.77
N ILE A 91 -7.99 -15.03 -1.11
CA ILE A 91 -8.64 -16.18 -1.74
C ILE A 91 -10.02 -15.77 -2.29
N VAL A 92 -10.81 -15.04 -1.49
CA VAL A 92 -12.14 -14.56 -1.91
C VAL A 92 -12.01 -13.62 -3.11
N ARG A 93 -11.09 -12.65 -3.08
CA ARG A 93 -10.87 -11.71 -4.20
C ARG A 93 -10.44 -12.41 -5.48
N VAL A 94 -9.51 -13.36 -5.38
CA VAL A 94 -9.05 -14.13 -6.55
C VAL A 94 -10.19 -14.95 -7.14
N SER A 95 -10.98 -15.63 -6.29
CA SER A 95 -12.13 -16.39 -6.73
C SER A 95 -13.16 -15.50 -7.41
N GLN A 96 -13.42 -14.33 -6.86
CA GLN A 96 -14.38 -13.37 -7.41
C GLN A 96 -13.91 -12.79 -8.75
N ALA A 97 -12.62 -12.46 -8.86
CA ALA A 97 -12.02 -12.02 -10.13
C ALA A 97 -12.12 -13.12 -11.20
N TYR A 98 -11.80 -14.36 -10.83
CA TYR A 98 -11.92 -15.50 -11.74
C TYR A 98 -13.36 -15.68 -12.27
N PHE A 99 -14.36 -15.68 -11.38
CA PHE A 99 -15.76 -15.82 -11.78
C PHE A 99 -16.27 -14.61 -12.58
N ASN A 100 -15.77 -13.40 -12.32
CA ASN A 100 -16.10 -12.23 -13.12
C ASN A 100 -15.61 -12.36 -14.56
N VAL A 101 -14.38 -12.86 -14.77
CA VAL A 101 -13.86 -13.13 -16.12
C VAL A 101 -14.70 -14.21 -16.82
N LEU A 102 -15.01 -15.29 -16.12
CA LEU A 102 -15.82 -16.38 -16.67
C LEU A 102 -17.21 -15.89 -17.07
N LYS A 103 -17.88 -15.14 -16.18
CA LYS A 103 -19.16 -14.51 -16.45
C LYS A 103 -19.11 -13.58 -17.67
N ALA A 104 -18.10 -12.73 -17.76
CA ALA A 104 -17.95 -11.81 -18.90
C ALA A 104 -17.75 -12.57 -20.23
N GLY A 105 -17.06 -13.73 -20.19
CA GLY A 105 -16.94 -14.62 -21.33
C GLY A 105 -18.27 -15.22 -21.77
N ASP A 106 -19.08 -15.68 -20.82
CA ASP A 106 -20.42 -16.21 -21.10
C ASP A 106 -21.36 -15.10 -21.63
N ASP A 107 -21.33 -13.91 -21.03
CA ASP A 107 -22.14 -12.76 -21.45
C ASP A 107 -21.81 -12.37 -22.91
N LEU A 108 -20.52 -12.41 -23.31
CA LEU A 108 -20.12 -12.20 -24.71
C LEU A 108 -20.68 -13.29 -25.61
N GLY A 109 -20.59 -14.55 -25.22
CA GLY A 109 -21.16 -15.67 -25.99
C GLY A 109 -22.66 -15.52 -26.21
N PHE A 110 -23.41 -15.06 -25.19
CA PHE A 110 -24.83 -14.75 -25.33
C PHE A 110 -25.10 -13.57 -26.24
N ALA A 111 -24.36 -12.48 -26.16
CA ALA A 111 -24.50 -11.31 -27.03
C ALA A 111 -24.24 -11.66 -28.50
N GLU A 112 -23.23 -12.46 -28.78
CA GLU A 112 -22.94 -12.97 -30.14
C GLU A 112 -24.07 -13.87 -30.68
N ALA A 113 -24.62 -14.74 -29.85
CA ALA A 113 -25.73 -15.61 -30.23
C ALA A 113 -27.01 -14.82 -30.51
N GLU A 114 -27.28 -13.81 -29.67
CA GLU A 114 -28.38 -12.88 -29.84
C GLU A 114 -28.26 -12.10 -31.16
N LYS A 115 -27.11 -11.49 -31.43
CA LYS A 115 -26.83 -10.78 -32.65
C LYS A 115 -27.06 -11.68 -33.90
N ARG A 116 -26.52 -12.90 -33.88
CA ARG A 116 -26.75 -13.86 -35.01
C ARG A 116 -28.23 -14.22 -35.20
N SER A 117 -29.04 -14.25 -34.12
CA SER A 117 -30.46 -14.51 -34.21
C SER A 117 -31.19 -13.32 -34.82
N ILE A 118 -30.90 -12.11 -34.36
CA ILE A 118 -31.52 -10.87 -34.86
C ILE A 118 -31.12 -10.59 -36.31
N GLU A 119 -29.87 -10.89 -36.68
CA GLU A 119 -29.38 -10.79 -38.05
C GLU A 119 -30.23 -11.67 -39.03
N ARG A 120 -30.49 -12.93 -38.66
CA ARG A 120 -31.34 -13.81 -39.42
C ARG A 120 -32.77 -13.29 -39.54
N GLN A 121 -33.32 -12.71 -38.44
CA GLN A 121 -34.65 -12.11 -38.45
C GLN A 121 -34.72 -10.89 -39.38
N LEU A 122 -33.67 -10.02 -39.35
CA LEU A 122 -33.54 -8.88 -40.26
C LEU A 122 -33.54 -9.35 -41.73
N GLU A 123 -32.74 -10.36 -42.02
CA GLU A 123 -32.67 -10.91 -43.38
C GLU A 123 -34.03 -11.47 -43.86
N GLN A 124 -34.72 -12.24 -43.01
CA GLN A 124 -36.08 -12.69 -43.29
C GLN A 124 -37.06 -11.53 -43.54
N THR A 125 -36.98 -10.47 -42.77
CA THR A 125 -37.87 -9.31 -42.92
C THR A 125 -37.57 -8.59 -44.23
N LYS A 126 -36.30 -8.44 -44.62
CA LYS A 126 -35.90 -7.88 -45.93
C LYS A 126 -36.43 -8.68 -47.08
N GLN A 127 -36.33 -10.03 -47.00
CA GLN A 127 -36.85 -10.92 -48.06
C GLN A 127 -38.38 -10.84 -48.14
N ARG A 128 -39.12 -10.77 -47.02
CA ARG A 128 -40.57 -10.60 -46.99
C ARG A 128 -41.00 -9.26 -47.58
N PHE A 129 -40.27 -8.20 -47.32
CA PHE A 129 -40.50 -6.89 -47.93
C PHE A 129 -40.26 -6.93 -49.45
N ALA A 130 -39.22 -7.58 -49.93
CA ALA A 130 -38.91 -7.69 -51.36
C ALA A 130 -40.03 -8.36 -52.16
N VAL A 131 -40.84 -9.26 -51.56
CA VAL A 131 -41.98 -9.91 -52.17
C VAL A 131 -43.34 -9.26 -51.79
N GLY A 132 -43.32 -8.10 -51.09
CA GLY A 132 -44.52 -7.32 -50.78
C GLY A 132 -45.34 -7.85 -49.60
N LEU A 133 -44.78 -8.71 -48.74
CA LEU A 133 -45.48 -9.33 -47.61
C LEU A 133 -45.37 -8.58 -46.29
N THR A 134 -44.57 -7.49 -46.24
CA THR A 134 -44.40 -6.67 -45.03
C THR A 134 -44.12 -5.21 -45.40
N ALA A 135 -44.28 -4.28 -44.45
CA ALA A 135 -44.04 -2.85 -44.67
C ALA A 135 -42.55 -2.50 -44.55
N ILE A 136 -42.14 -1.40 -45.17
CA ILE A 136 -40.77 -0.88 -45.01
C ILE A 136 -40.44 -0.50 -43.58
N THR A 137 -41.40 -0.10 -42.80
CA THR A 137 -41.28 0.22 -41.36
C THR A 137 -40.76 -0.99 -40.58
N ASP A 138 -41.23 -2.21 -40.91
CA ASP A 138 -40.80 -3.43 -40.25
C ASP A 138 -39.31 -3.73 -40.53
N VAL A 139 -38.85 -3.39 -41.75
CA VAL A 139 -37.43 -3.52 -42.09
C VAL A 139 -36.57 -2.54 -41.26
N HIS A 140 -37.04 -1.27 -41.12
CA HIS A 140 -36.31 -0.30 -40.30
C HIS A 140 -36.31 -0.66 -38.81
N GLU A 141 -37.40 -1.22 -38.29
CA GLU A 141 -37.46 -1.71 -36.93
C GLU A 141 -36.47 -2.90 -36.73
N ALA A 142 -36.47 -3.88 -37.62
CA ALA A 142 -35.55 -5.01 -37.55
C ALA A 142 -34.08 -4.55 -37.70
N GLN A 143 -33.81 -3.52 -38.52
CA GLN A 143 -32.47 -2.92 -38.59
C GLN A 143 -32.05 -2.25 -37.27
N ALA A 144 -32.93 -1.46 -36.65
CA ALA A 144 -32.66 -0.84 -35.37
C ALA A 144 -32.35 -1.87 -34.25
N GLN A 145 -33.11 -3.01 -34.26
CA GLN A 145 -32.85 -4.13 -33.35
C GLN A 145 -31.46 -4.75 -33.59
N PHE A 146 -31.08 -4.94 -34.84
CA PHE A 146 -29.75 -5.45 -35.18
C PHE A 146 -28.64 -4.50 -34.74
N ASP A 147 -28.75 -3.20 -35.02
CA ASP A 147 -27.77 -2.19 -34.60
C ASP A 147 -27.63 -2.14 -33.07
N SER A 148 -28.76 -2.31 -32.35
CA SER A 148 -28.75 -2.42 -30.88
C SER A 148 -28.04 -3.70 -30.40
N ALA A 149 -28.20 -4.82 -31.09
CA ALA A 149 -27.52 -6.08 -30.75
C ALA A 149 -25.99 -5.98 -31.00
N VAL A 150 -25.58 -5.31 -32.07
CA VAL A 150 -24.16 -5.00 -32.33
C VAL A 150 -23.56 -4.15 -31.21
N ALA A 151 -24.27 -3.13 -30.74
CA ALA A 151 -23.79 -2.31 -29.64
C ALA A 151 -23.66 -3.11 -28.31
N ARG A 152 -24.57 -4.05 -28.05
CA ARG A 152 -24.48 -4.96 -26.88
C ARG A 152 -23.28 -5.90 -26.97
N GLU A 153 -23.00 -6.47 -28.14
CA GLU A 153 -21.83 -7.31 -28.37
C GLU A 153 -20.52 -6.53 -28.07
N ILE A 154 -20.38 -5.31 -28.59
CA ILE A 154 -19.22 -4.46 -28.35
C ILE A 154 -19.07 -4.16 -26.85
N THR A 155 -20.17 -3.89 -26.16
CA THR A 155 -20.18 -3.65 -24.72
C THR A 155 -19.73 -4.89 -23.94
N ALA A 156 -20.20 -6.07 -24.31
CA ALA A 156 -19.81 -7.33 -23.68
C ALA A 156 -18.32 -7.66 -23.95
N GLN A 157 -17.83 -7.38 -25.16
CA GLN A 157 -16.42 -7.55 -25.50
C GLN A 157 -15.51 -6.65 -24.65
N ASN A 158 -15.87 -5.37 -24.51
CA ASN A 158 -15.13 -4.44 -23.65
C ASN A 158 -15.19 -4.85 -22.17
N ALA A 159 -16.33 -5.38 -21.71
CA ALA A 159 -16.47 -5.89 -20.36
C ALA A 159 -15.51 -7.08 -20.09
N LEU A 160 -15.39 -8.00 -21.04
CA LEU A 160 -14.44 -9.12 -20.96
C LEU A 160 -12.98 -8.64 -20.94
N GLU A 161 -12.61 -7.67 -21.78
CA GLU A 161 -11.26 -7.10 -21.78
C GLU A 161 -10.94 -6.38 -20.43
N THR A 162 -11.92 -5.70 -19.86
CA THR A 162 -11.76 -5.02 -18.56
C THR A 162 -11.66 -5.99 -17.38
N ALA A 163 -12.29 -7.16 -17.51
CA ALA A 163 -12.30 -8.18 -16.45
C ALA A 163 -11.00 -9.02 -16.42
N ARG A 164 -10.19 -9.00 -17.46
CA ARG A 164 -8.90 -9.70 -17.57
C ARG A 164 -7.76 -8.91 -16.96
#